data_d6bbc236f8dba683162cf48948a886d8
#
_entry.id   d6bbc236f8dba683162cf48948a886d8
#
_cell.length_a   1.000
_cell.length_b   1.000
_cell.length_c   1.000
_cell.angle_alpha   90.00
_cell.angle_beta   90.00
_cell.angle_gamma   90.00
#
_symmetry.space_group_name_H-M   'P 1'
#
loop_
_entity.id
_entity.type
_entity.pdbx_description
1 polymer ?
#
loop_
_entity_poly.entity_id
_entity_poly.type
_entity_poly.pdbx_seq_one_letter_code
_entity_poly.pdbx_strand_id
1 'polypeptide(L)'
;REVFARPDPILPMPILLRGAFIPLGLEFNFPCGHSVFAMESMPCTFFDPGSGAAGIRIRAWNAVSGIDTTVEIVLRPGERLLHTRLHFENPLPVRNGFMYWANSAVTQTPEMTFLCKARMSHFFTEYNTFPFVDGLDVRVAKNRHFASDAFAVDAQQDWFGFYSPELRAGAVHIASRSQMRGQKFFSWGLDEYGMGQARKMGIDGHGYMEFQAGILETQFEFHHLDPGGEYVCDEVWFPLHDFGNVSHATEEFALTHEPGALRLTSAREWADLDAAVTGTDGAVAHTAITALHPG
;
A
#
# COMPACT_ATOMS: atom_id res chain seq x y z
N ARG A 1 -15.79 7.22 6.47
CA ARG A 1 -15.54 7.28 5.02
C ARG A 1 -14.61 6.15 4.65
N GLU A 2 -14.83 5.52 3.52
CA GLU A 2 -13.97 4.44 3.05
C GLU A 2 -12.75 5.03 2.35
N VAL A 3 -11.58 4.58 2.73
CA VAL A 3 -10.31 4.96 2.09
C VAL A 3 -10.06 4.08 0.86
N PHE A 4 -10.31 2.79 0.99
CA PHE A 4 -10.24 1.86 -0.13
C PHE A 4 -11.58 1.77 -0.83
N ALA A 5 -11.57 1.65 -2.15
CA ALA A 5 -12.78 1.44 -2.91
C ALA A 5 -13.41 0.09 -2.54
N ARG A 6 -14.74 0.02 -2.45
CA ARG A 6 -15.46 -1.22 -2.13
C ARG A 6 -15.32 -2.23 -3.24
N PRO A 7 -15.09 -3.51 -2.92
CA PRO A 7 -15.30 -4.57 -3.91
C PRO A 7 -16.79 -4.63 -4.22
N ASP A 8 -17.15 -4.25 -5.43
CA ASP A 8 -18.48 -4.46 -5.97
C ASP A 8 -18.52 -5.80 -6.72
N PRO A 9 -19.66 -6.32 -7.18
CA PRO A 9 -19.80 -7.71 -7.58
C PRO A 9 -18.67 -8.16 -8.51
N ILE A 10 -18.36 -9.44 -8.43
CA ILE A 10 -17.33 -10.08 -9.27
C ILE A 10 -17.57 -9.69 -10.74
N LEU A 11 -16.67 -8.89 -11.28
CA LEU A 11 -16.72 -8.49 -12.68
C LEU A 11 -15.87 -9.46 -13.50
N PRO A 12 -16.41 -10.08 -14.53
CA PRO A 12 -15.59 -10.79 -15.51
C PRO A 12 -14.74 -9.75 -16.24
N MET A 13 -13.47 -9.70 -15.91
CA MET A 13 -12.49 -8.94 -16.67
C MET A 13 -11.41 -9.88 -17.19
N PRO A 14 -11.28 -10.01 -18.51
CA PRO A 14 -10.21 -10.80 -19.11
C PRO A 14 -8.88 -10.03 -18.93
N ILE A 15 -8.22 -10.24 -17.80
CA ILE A 15 -6.87 -9.76 -17.58
C ILE A 15 -5.94 -10.96 -17.69
N LEU A 16 -5.18 -11.00 -18.77
CA LEU A 16 -4.25 -12.10 -19.06
C LEU A 16 -4.95 -13.48 -18.93
N LEU A 17 -4.41 -14.34 -18.08
CA LEU A 17 -4.95 -15.69 -17.84
C LEU A 17 -6.06 -15.74 -16.78
N ARG A 18 -6.40 -14.61 -16.17
CA ARG A 18 -7.35 -14.57 -15.05
C ARG A 18 -8.80 -14.79 -15.43
N GLY A 19 -9.22 -14.28 -16.56
CA GLY A 19 -10.62 -14.33 -16.99
C GLY A 19 -11.63 -13.52 -16.14
N ALA A 20 -11.44 -13.45 -14.84
CA ALA A 20 -12.24 -12.64 -13.90
C ALA A 20 -11.42 -12.25 -12.66
N PHE A 21 -11.80 -11.16 -12.00
CA PHE A 21 -11.28 -10.77 -10.70
C PHE A 21 -12.29 -9.88 -9.96
N ILE A 22 -12.11 -9.72 -8.65
CA ILE A 22 -12.83 -8.73 -7.87
C ILE A 22 -11.99 -7.47 -7.92
N PRO A 23 -12.41 -6.41 -8.61
CA PRO A 23 -11.72 -5.14 -8.57
C PRO A 23 -11.92 -4.50 -7.22
N LEU A 24 -11.03 -3.59 -6.82
CA LEU A 24 -11.14 -2.80 -5.61
C LEU A 24 -10.75 -3.57 -4.32
N GLY A 25 -10.57 -2.83 -3.23
CA GLY A 25 -10.12 -3.38 -1.97
C GLY A 25 -8.60 -3.59 -1.90
N LEU A 26 -8.18 -4.55 -1.08
CA LEU A 26 -6.80 -4.96 -0.91
C LEU A 26 -6.62 -6.37 -1.43
N GLU A 27 -5.77 -6.54 -2.44
CA GLU A 27 -5.46 -7.81 -3.07
C GLU A 27 -4.02 -8.24 -2.73
N PHE A 28 -3.85 -9.51 -2.34
CA PHE A 28 -2.54 -10.11 -2.10
C PHE A 28 -2.13 -10.95 -3.31
N ASN A 29 -1.22 -10.43 -4.13
CA ASN A 29 -0.75 -11.09 -5.35
C ASN A 29 0.45 -11.99 -5.06
N PHE A 30 0.28 -13.28 -5.30
CA PHE A 30 1.23 -14.34 -5.05
C PHE A 30 0.94 -15.53 -5.98
N PRO A 31 1.89 -16.31 -6.45
CA PRO A 31 3.37 -16.21 -6.37
C PRO A 31 3.99 -15.31 -7.44
N CYS A 32 3.20 -14.82 -8.34
CA CYS A 32 3.58 -13.89 -9.40
C CYS A 32 2.34 -13.12 -9.82
N GLY A 33 2.41 -11.81 -9.89
CA GLY A 33 1.36 -10.89 -10.38
C GLY A 33 -0.03 -11.49 -10.55
N HIS A 34 -0.67 -11.19 -11.63
CA HIS A 34 -2.02 -11.72 -11.97
C HIS A 34 -2.00 -13.23 -12.23
N SER A 35 -2.06 -14.02 -11.18
CA SER A 35 -2.07 -15.47 -11.25
C SER A 35 -3.47 -16.02 -11.51
N VAL A 36 -3.56 -17.15 -12.22
CA VAL A 36 -4.80 -17.91 -12.37
C VAL A 36 -5.41 -18.37 -11.03
N PHE A 37 -4.58 -18.51 -10.01
CA PHE A 37 -5.00 -18.92 -8.66
C PHE A 37 -5.70 -17.81 -7.88
N ALA A 38 -5.70 -16.58 -8.35
CA ALA A 38 -6.37 -15.46 -7.71
C ALA A 38 -7.92 -15.60 -7.68
N MET A 39 -8.46 -16.54 -8.43
CA MET A 39 -9.89 -16.87 -8.43
C MET A 39 -10.24 -18.09 -7.57
N GLU A 40 -9.26 -18.74 -6.96
CA GLU A 40 -9.51 -19.90 -6.12
C GLU A 40 -9.97 -19.46 -4.73
N SER A 41 -10.87 -20.25 -4.14
CA SER A 41 -11.27 -20.06 -2.75
C SER A 41 -10.13 -20.45 -1.83
N MET A 42 -9.69 -19.53 -0.99
CA MET A 42 -8.61 -19.77 -0.03
C MET A 42 -9.16 -20.20 1.32
N PRO A 43 -8.59 -21.24 1.97
CA PRO A 43 -8.90 -21.58 3.35
C PRO A 43 -8.68 -20.37 4.26
N CYS A 44 -9.71 -20.02 5.01
CA CYS A 44 -9.70 -18.89 5.93
C CYS A 44 -10.19 -19.32 7.30
N THR A 45 -9.50 -18.89 8.35
CA THR A 45 -9.87 -19.15 9.75
C THR A 45 -9.82 -17.88 10.56
N PHE A 46 -10.80 -17.70 11.43
CA PHE A 46 -10.74 -16.64 12.44
C PHE A 46 -9.87 -17.13 13.60
N PHE A 47 -9.08 -16.22 14.17
CA PHE A 47 -8.29 -16.51 15.36
C PHE A 47 -8.31 -15.30 16.30
N ASP A 48 -8.03 -15.56 17.56
CA ASP A 48 -7.91 -14.55 18.61
C ASP A 48 -6.42 -14.23 18.83
N PRO A 49 -5.94 -13.04 18.41
CA PRO A 49 -4.58 -12.61 18.70
C PRO A 49 -4.33 -12.21 20.15
N GLY A 50 -5.38 -12.19 20.98
CA GLY A 50 -5.34 -11.69 22.36
C GLY A 50 -5.66 -10.20 22.48
N SER A 51 -5.78 -9.72 23.71
CA SER A 51 -6.03 -8.31 24.04
C SER A 51 -7.29 -7.69 23.38
N GLY A 52 -8.29 -8.52 23.08
CA GLY A 52 -9.52 -8.10 22.40
C GLY A 52 -9.38 -7.84 20.90
N ALA A 53 -8.24 -8.16 20.32
CA ALA A 53 -8.02 -8.08 18.88
C ALA A 53 -8.79 -9.18 18.13
N ALA A 54 -9.04 -8.97 16.85
CA ALA A 54 -9.64 -9.95 15.96
C ALA A 54 -8.72 -10.22 14.78
N GLY A 55 -8.53 -11.49 14.44
CA GLY A 55 -7.64 -11.90 13.36
C GLY A 55 -8.29 -12.87 12.38
N ILE A 56 -7.88 -12.75 11.12
CA ILE A 56 -8.19 -13.69 10.04
C ILE A 56 -6.86 -14.24 9.53
N ARG A 57 -6.75 -15.57 9.41
CA ARG A 57 -5.61 -16.25 8.80
C ARG A 57 -6.06 -16.92 7.52
N ILE A 58 -5.39 -16.59 6.44
CA ILE A 58 -5.59 -17.16 5.11
C ILE A 58 -4.36 -18.00 4.81
N ARG A 59 -4.55 -19.23 4.36
CA ARG A 59 -3.46 -20.11 3.96
C ARG A 59 -3.62 -20.51 2.50
N ALA A 60 -2.55 -20.34 1.74
CA ALA A 60 -2.51 -20.64 0.33
C ALA A 60 -1.31 -21.53 0.02
N TRP A 61 -1.58 -22.71 -0.54
CA TRP A 61 -0.58 -23.54 -1.18
C TRP A 61 -0.60 -23.28 -2.68
N ASN A 62 0.51 -22.86 -3.24
CA ASN A 62 0.61 -22.66 -4.67
C ASN A 62 1.36 -23.82 -5.35
N ALA A 63 0.65 -24.63 -6.12
CA ALA A 63 1.21 -25.79 -6.79
C ALA A 63 2.27 -25.46 -7.87
N VAL A 64 2.28 -24.22 -8.39
CA VAL A 64 3.27 -23.79 -9.40
C VAL A 64 4.60 -23.41 -8.77
N SER A 65 4.58 -22.59 -7.73
CA SER A 65 5.80 -22.20 -7.02
C SER A 65 6.22 -23.20 -5.97
N GLY A 66 5.30 -24.00 -5.45
CA GLY A 66 5.58 -24.90 -4.32
C GLY A 66 5.87 -24.17 -3.00
N ILE A 67 5.49 -22.92 -2.91
CA ILE A 67 5.63 -22.09 -1.68
C ILE A 67 4.32 -22.16 -0.91
N ASP A 68 4.40 -22.47 0.38
CA ASP A 68 3.29 -22.35 1.33
C ASP A 68 3.23 -20.91 1.86
N THR A 69 2.06 -20.31 1.83
CA THR A 69 1.88 -18.91 2.18
C THR A 69 0.79 -18.76 3.21
N THR A 70 1.10 -18.03 4.27
CA THR A 70 0.11 -17.61 5.27
C THR A 70 0.03 -16.09 5.30
N VAL A 71 -1.19 -15.56 5.24
CA VAL A 71 -1.50 -14.14 5.43
C VAL A 71 -2.36 -14.02 6.68
N GLU A 72 -1.89 -13.27 7.66
CA GLU A 72 -2.64 -12.91 8.86
C GLU A 72 -3.03 -11.44 8.78
N ILE A 73 -4.30 -11.15 8.97
CA ILE A 73 -4.85 -9.80 9.01
C ILE A 73 -5.43 -9.58 10.40
N VAL A 74 -4.99 -8.54 11.10
CA VAL A 74 -5.36 -8.27 12.50
C VAL A 74 -5.86 -6.84 12.65
N LEU A 75 -6.99 -6.72 13.36
CA LEU A 75 -7.53 -5.45 13.87
C LEU A 75 -7.43 -5.44 15.39
N ARG A 76 -6.94 -4.34 15.96
CA ARG A 76 -6.78 -4.16 17.40
C ARG A 76 -7.73 -3.09 17.92
N PRO A 77 -8.32 -3.26 19.11
CA PRO A 77 -9.19 -2.26 19.72
C PRO A 77 -8.46 -0.93 19.91
N GLY A 78 -9.14 0.17 19.60
CA GLY A 78 -8.59 1.51 19.76
C GLY A 78 -7.54 1.93 18.75
N GLU A 79 -7.23 1.07 17.77
CA GLU A 79 -6.31 1.38 16.66
C GLU A 79 -7.05 1.56 15.34
N ARG A 80 -6.52 2.43 14.49
CA ARG A 80 -6.99 2.66 13.11
C ARG A 80 -6.12 1.98 12.08
N LEU A 81 -5.37 0.98 12.50
CA LEU A 81 -4.43 0.25 11.66
C LEU A 81 -5.01 -1.08 11.20
N LEU A 82 -4.73 -1.44 9.97
CA LEU A 82 -4.84 -2.81 9.51
C LEU A 82 -3.43 -3.41 9.53
N HIS A 83 -3.20 -4.38 10.41
CA HIS A 83 -1.94 -5.10 10.49
C HIS A 83 -2.01 -6.34 9.61
N THR A 84 -0.98 -6.56 8.81
CA THR A 84 -0.84 -7.75 7.99
C THR A 84 0.51 -8.39 8.23
N ARG A 85 0.53 -9.69 8.50
CA ARG A 85 1.75 -10.50 8.58
C ARG A 85 1.73 -11.54 7.50
N LEU A 86 2.82 -11.62 6.76
CA LEU A 86 3.02 -12.53 5.64
C LEU A 86 4.11 -13.53 6.00
N HIS A 87 3.84 -14.82 5.78
CA HIS A 87 4.81 -15.87 5.97
C HIS A 87 4.82 -16.77 4.73
N PHE A 88 5.99 -16.88 4.12
CA PHE A 88 6.27 -17.70 2.95
C PHE A 88 7.26 -18.79 3.35
N GLU A 89 6.96 -20.04 3.06
CA GLU A 89 7.78 -21.20 3.39
C GLU A 89 7.99 -22.06 2.13
N ASN A 90 9.24 -22.51 1.92
CA ASN A 90 9.57 -23.49 0.89
C ASN A 90 9.74 -24.89 1.50
N PRO A 91 8.69 -25.72 1.56
CA PRO A 91 8.79 -27.08 2.10
C PRO A 91 9.41 -28.09 1.13
N LEU A 92 9.72 -27.68 -0.11
CA LEU A 92 10.24 -28.59 -1.10
C LEU A 92 11.77 -28.76 -1.00
N PRO A 93 12.34 -29.85 -1.50
CA PRO A 93 13.76 -30.11 -1.46
C PRO A 93 14.55 -29.38 -2.57
N VAL A 94 13.95 -28.39 -3.20
CA VAL A 94 14.55 -27.58 -4.27
C VAL A 94 14.35 -26.09 -3.98
N ARG A 95 15.29 -25.27 -4.45
CA ARG A 95 15.18 -23.82 -4.34
C ARG A 95 14.08 -23.32 -5.27
N ASN A 96 13.16 -22.49 -4.70
CA ASN A 96 12.04 -21.93 -5.45
C ASN A 96 11.98 -20.41 -5.32
N GLY A 97 11.45 -19.76 -6.37
CA GLY A 97 11.25 -18.34 -6.44
C GLY A 97 9.78 -17.94 -6.36
N PHE A 98 9.53 -16.79 -5.77
CA PHE A 98 8.22 -16.15 -5.76
C PHE A 98 8.35 -14.64 -5.78
N MET A 99 7.28 -13.96 -6.17
CA MET A 99 7.12 -12.54 -5.93
C MET A 99 5.84 -12.32 -5.10
N TYR A 100 5.83 -11.24 -4.35
CA TYR A 100 4.65 -10.80 -3.61
C TYR A 100 4.45 -9.31 -3.78
N TRP A 101 3.19 -8.94 -4.04
CA TRP A 101 2.72 -7.56 -4.09
C TRP A 101 1.31 -7.46 -3.52
N ALA A 102 1.13 -6.55 -2.55
CA ALA A 102 -0.19 -6.13 -2.11
C ALA A 102 -0.67 -4.96 -2.98
N ASN A 103 -1.82 -5.11 -3.61
CA ASN A 103 -2.43 -4.07 -4.44
C ASN A 103 -3.63 -3.49 -3.71
N SER A 104 -3.58 -2.22 -3.38
CA SER A 104 -4.72 -1.51 -2.81
C SER A 104 -5.35 -0.60 -3.85
N ALA A 105 -6.61 -0.88 -4.17
CA ALA A 105 -7.37 -0.13 -5.14
C ALA A 105 -8.05 1.09 -4.50
N VAL A 106 -7.90 2.24 -5.12
CA VAL A 106 -8.41 3.51 -4.62
C VAL A 106 -9.05 4.33 -5.75
N THR A 107 -10.03 5.14 -5.39
CA THR A 107 -10.63 6.11 -6.29
C THR A 107 -9.61 7.20 -6.62
N GLN A 108 -9.26 7.35 -7.89
CA GLN A 108 -8.31 8.34 -8.36
C GLN A 108 -9.02 9.66 -8.68
N THR A 109 -8.47 10.75 -8.15
CA THR A 109 -8.88 12.12 -8.46
C THR A 109 -7.73 12.90 -9.08
N PRO A 110 -7.96 13.99 -9.82
CA PRO A 110 -6.91 14.72 -10.53
C PRO A 110 -5.78 15.25 -9.63
N GLU A 111 -6.10 15.78 -8.46
CA GLU A 111 -5.11 16.36 -7.53
C GLU A 111 -4.56 15.33 -6.52
N MET A 112 -4.95 14.06 -6.64
CA MET A 112 -4.37 13.01 -5.82
C MET A 112 -2.86 12.95 -6.00
N THR A 113 -2.16 12.83 -4.88
CA THR A 113 -0.70 12.76 -4.86
C THR A 113 -0.24 11.42 -4.28
N PHE A 114 0.65 10.74 -4.98
CA PHE A 114 1.40 9.60 -4.46
C PHE A 114 2.52 10.10 -3.55
N LEU A 115 2.49 9.67 -2.30
CA LEU A 115 3.38 10.12 -1.23
C LEU A 115 4.52 9.11 -1.05
N CYS A 116 5.64 9.37 -1.66
CA CYS A 116 6.84 8.56 -1.50
C CYS A 116 8.10 9.40 -1.68
N LYS A 117 9.22 8.87 -1.23
CA LYS A 117 10.54 9.46 -1.42
C LYS A 117 11.49 8.39 -1.95
N ALA A 118 11.97 8.58 -3.14
CA ALA A 118 12.89 7.66 -3.82
C ALA A 118 13.95 8.46 -4.58
N ARG A 119 15.02 7.82 -5.04
CA ARG A 119 16.01 8.47 -5.89
C ARG A 119 15.66 8.35 -7.36
N MET A 120 15.08 7.23 -7.75
CA MET A 120 14.71 6.95 -9.13
C MET A 120 13.27 6.45 -9.21
N SER A 121 12.68 6.58 -10.39
CA SER A 121 11.47 5.86 -10.78
C SER A 121 11.77 4.95 -11.95
N HIS A 122 11.23 3.75 -11.93
CA HIS A 122 11.11 2.94 -13.13
C HIS A 122 9.71 3.18 -13.69
N PHE A 123 9.64 3.79 -14.86
CA PHE A 123 8.40 4.16 -15.53
C PHE A 123 8.41 3.58 -16.94
N PHE A 124 7.43 2.74 -17.27
CA PHE A 124 7.45 1.86 -18.45
C PHE A 124 8.72 0.98 -18.50
N THR A 125 9.66 1.32 -19.34
CA THR A 125 10.90 0.59 -19.57
C THR A 125 12.16 1.37 -19.20
N GLU A 126 11.99 2.56 -18.61
CA GLU A 126 13.10 3.49 -18.38
C GLU A 126 13.22 3.87 -16.90
N TYR A 127 14.46 4.10 -16.48
CA TYR A 127 14.77 4.67 -15.18
C TYR A 127 14.92 6.19 -15.30
N ASN A 128 14.21 6.92 -14.46
CA ASN A 128 14.22 8.38 -14.43
C ASN A 128 14.57 8.87 -13.02
N THR A 129 15.06 10.10 -12.91
CA THR A 129 15.24 10.75 -11.61
C THR A 129 13.87 11.06 -11.01
N PHE A 130 13.59 10.46 -9.85
CA PHE A 130 12.31 10.66 -9.17
C PHE A 130 12.22 12.09 -8.59
N PRO A 131 11.06 12.75 -8.65
CA PRO A 131 9.78 12.25 -9.15
C PRO A 131 9.45 12.67 -10.60
N PHE A 132 10.40 13.11 -11.38
CA PHE A 132 10.13 13.72 -12.68
C PHE A 132 10.38 12.76 -13.84
N VAL A 133 9.40 12.68 -14.76
CA VAL A 133 9.52 12.01 -16.05
C VAL A 133 9.10 13.03 -17.09
N ASP A 134 9.94 13.32 -18.07
CA ASP A 134 9.73 14.34 -19.10
C ASP A 134 9.31 15.72 -18.54
N GLY A 135 9.86 16.07 -17.36
CA GLY A 135 9.58 17.32 -16.67
C GLY A 135 8.25 17.36 -15.91
N LEU A 136 7.48 16.28 -15.90
CA LEU A 136 6.23 16.16 -15.15
C LEU A 136 6.46 15.39 -13.84
N ASP A 137 5.90 15.89 -12.75
CA ASP A 137 5.87 15.17 -11.47
C ASP A 137 4.87 14.01 -11.56
N VAL A 138 5.40 12.79 -11.69
CA VAL A 138 4.57 11.58 -11.85
C VAL A 138 3.84 11.15 -10.58
N ARG A 139 4.10 11.79 -9.45
CA ARG A 139 3.31 11.54 -8.22
C ARG A 139 1.91 12.11 -8.31
N VAL A 140 1.71 13.17 -9.09
CA VAL A 140 0.40 13.82 -9.21
C VAL A 140 -0.44 13.15 -10.29
N ALA A 141 -1.62 12.69 -9.93
CA ALA A 141 -2.45 11.85 -10.79
C ALA A 141 -2.79 12.49 -12.14
N LYS A 142 -3.10 13.80 -12.17
CA LYS A 142 -3.40 14.53 -13.42
C LYS A 142 -2.25 14.59 -14.43
N ASN A 143 -1.01 14.40 -13.97
CA ASN A 143 0.16 14.37 -14.83
C ASN A 143 0.33 13.03 -15.57
N ARG A 144 -0.50 12.04 -15.23
CA ARG A 144 -0.52 10.71 -15.83
C ARG A 144 -1.88 10.47 -16.47
N HIS A 145 -2.01 10.93 -17.72
CA HIS A 145 -3.28 10.90 -18.44
C HIS A 145 -3.68 9.52 -18.93
N PHE A 146 -2.72 8.63 -19.13
CA PHE A 146 -2.88 7.31 -19.73
C PHE A 146 -2.52 6.20 -18.74
N ALA A 147 -2.90 4.97 -19.07
CA ALA A 147 -2.56 3.78 -18.29
C ALA A 147 -1.06 3.67 -18.11
N SER A 148 -0.62 3.64 -16.85
CA SER A 148 0.81 3.62 -16.52
C SER A 148 1.06 3.06 -15.14
N ASP A 149 2.22 2.48 -14.95
CA ASP A 149 2.78 2.18 -13.64
C ASP A 149 4.05 2.98 -13.38
N ALA A 150 4.38 3.16 -12.12
CA ALA A 150 5.66 3.72 -11.71
C ALA A 150 6.12 3.07 -10.41
N PHE A 151 7.31 2.52 -10.45
CA PHE A 151 8.00 1.98 -9.28
C PHE A 151 8.90 3.06 -8.69
N ALA A 152 8.79 3.28 -7.39
CA ALA A 152 9.74 4.09 -6.64
C ALA A 152 10.97 3.24 -6.31
N VAL A 153 12.07 3.46 -7.03
CA VAL A 153 13.31 2.69 -6.91
C VAL A 153 14.27 3.39 -5.97
N ASP A 154 14.96 2.62 -5.15
CA ASP A 154 15.81 3.13 -4.06
C ASP A 154 15.00 4.06 -3.13
N ALA A 155 13.90 3.52 -2.63
CA ALA A 155 13.05 4.23 -1.68
C ALA A 155 13.83 4.61 -0.42
N GLN A 156 13.62 5.82 0.09
CA GLN A 156 14.39 6.43 1.17
C GLN A 156 13.68 6.40 2.52
N GLN A 157 12.50 5.77 2.60
CA GLN A 157 11.66 5.73 3.80
C GLN A 157 10.87 4.43 3.87
N ASP A 158 10.55 4.02 5.08
CA ASP A 158 9.81 2.77 5.38
C ASP A 158 8.29 2.93 5.24
N TRP A 159 7.83 3.99 4.61
CA TRP A 159 6.43 4.25 4.34
C TRP A 159 6.24 4.88 2.96
N PHE A 160 5.07 4.69 2.40
CA PHE A 160 4.57 5.41 1.23
C PHE A 160 3.04 5.43 1.27
N GLY A 161 2.41 6.19 0.41
CA GLY A 161 0.96 6.26 0.42
C GLY A 161 0.40 7.21 -0.63
N PHE A 162 -0.81 7.64 -0.41
CA PHE A 162 -1.47 8.64 -1.23
C PHE A 162 -2.37 9.54 -0.40
N TYR A 163 -2.68 10.70 -0.94
CA TYR A 163 -3.73 11.58 -0.43
C TYR A 163 -4.48 12.25 -1.57
N SER A 164 -5.81 12.27 -1.49
CA SER A 164 -6.69 12.98 -2.39
C SER A 164 -7.32 14.17 -1.66
N PRO A 165 -7.00 15.42 -2.05
CA PRO A 165 -7.63 16.61 -1.49
C PRO A 165 -9.14 16.65 -1.75
N GLU A 166 -9.59 16.21 -2.92
CA GLU A 166 -11.01 16.23 -3.31
C GLU A 166 -11.84 15.26 -2.46
N LEU A 167 -11.31 14.10 -2.16
CA LEU A 167 -11.95 13.10 -1.30
C LEU A 167 -11.67 13.36 0.18
N ARG A 168 -10.71 14.21 0.50
CA ARG A 168 -10.20 14.46 1.85
C ARG A 168 -9.79 13.16 2.55
N ALA A 169 -9.22 12.25 1.79
CA ALA A 169 -8.88 10.89 2.23
C ALA A 169 -7.56 10.42 1.62
N GLY A 170 -6.89 9.56 2.34
CA GLY A 170 -5.64 8.93 1.93
C GLY A 170 -5.34 7.71 2.77
N ALA A 171 -4.21 7.09 2.49
CA ALA A 171 -3.66 6.03 3.31
C ALA A 171 -2.14 6.01 3.22
N VAL A 172 -1.52 5.48 4.25
CA VAL A 172 -0.09 5.21 4.29
C VAL A 172 0.11 3.72 4.53
N HIS A 173 0.97 3.11 3.73
CA HIS A 173 1.53 1.79 3.97
C HIS A 173 2.88 1.95 4.67
N ILE A 174 3.13 1.14 5.67
CA ILE A 174 4.34 1.17 6.50
C ILE A 174 4.88 -0.25 6.61
N ALA A 175 6.13 -0.43 6.21
CA ALA A 175 6.86 -1.68 6.37
C ALA A 175 8.36 -1.40 6.31
N SER A 176 9.16 -2.22 7.00
CA SER A 176 10.61 -2.10 6.92
C SER A 176 11.11 -2.36 5.49
N ARG A 177 11.88 -1.43 4.93
CA ARG A 177 12.53 -1.59 3.61
C ARG A 177 13.50 -2.76 3.54
N SER A 178 13.95 -3.27 4.67
CA SER A 178 14.76 -4.50 4.70
C SER A 178 13.94 -5.74 4.32
N GLN A 179 12.61 -5.66 4.44
CA GLN A 179 11.68 -6.74 4.13
C GLN A 179 10.78 -6.41 2.94
N MET A 180 10.27 -5.18 2.83
CA MET A 180 9.38 -4.75 1.76
C MET A 180 9.91 -3.47 1.11
N ARG A 181 10.63 -3.62 0.00
CA ARG A 181 11.26 -2.50 -0.71
C ARG A 181 10.39 -1.88 -1.79
N GLY A 182 9.45 -2.66 -2.31
CA GLY A 182 8.62 -2.27 -3.44
C GLY A 182 7.57 -1.26 -3.05
N GLN A 183 7.62 -0.11 -3.70
CA GLN A 183 6.63 0.95 -3.62
C GLN A 183 6.23 1.30 -5.05
N LYS A 184 4.99 1.05 -5.40
CA LYS A 184 4.51 1.24 -6.77
C LYS A 184 3.13 1.87 -6.75
N PHE A 185 2.82 2.62 -7.77
CA PHE A 185 1.45 2.96 -8.10
C PHE A 185 1.16 2.60 -9.57
N PHE A 186 -0.06 2.17 -9.79
CA PHE A 186 -0.62 1.90 -11.10
C PHE A 186 -1.87 2.76 -11.28
N SER A 187 -2.12 3.23 -12.51
CA SER A 187 -3.34 3.93 -12.88
C SER A 187 -3.75 3.54 -14.30
N TRP A 188 -5.05 3.41 -14.54
CA TRP A 188 -5.57 3.36 -15.91
C TRP A 188 -5.52 4.70 -16.62
N GLY A 189 -5.16 5.78 -15.92
CA GLY A 189 -5.20 7.15 -16.43
C GLY A 189 -6.53 7.84 -16.19
N LEU A 190 -6.56 9.13 -16.57
CA LEU A 190 -7.74 9.98 -16.48
C LEU A 190 -8.29 10.37 -17.87
N ASP A 191 -7.78 9.78 -18.93
CA ASP A 191 -8.31 9.92 -20.28
C ASP A 191 -9.62 9.09 -20.46
N GLU A 192 -10.21 9.14 -21.63
CA GLU A 192 -11.45 8.44 -21.93
C GLU A 192 -11.32 6.92 -21.72
N TYR A 193 -10.17 6.35 -22.08
CA TYR A 193 -9.90 4.92 -21.87
C TYR A 193 -9.83 4.58 -20.39
N GLY A 194 -9.04 5.32 -19.62
CA GLY A 194 -8.88 5.10 -18.18
C GLY A 194 -10.19 5.26 -17.41
N MET A 195 -10.95 6.32 -17.70
CA MET A 195 -12.28 6.53 -17.13
C MET A 195 -13.27 5.43 -17.54
N GLY A 196 -13.12 4.89 -18.76
CA GLY A 196 -13.88 3.75 -19.23
C GLY A 196 -13.57 2.47 -18.43
N GLN A 197 -12.31 2.23 -18.09
CA GLN A 197 -11.91 1.10 -17.23
C GLN A 197 -12.43 1.29 -15.79
N ALA A 198 -12.32 2.48 -15.24
CA ALA A 198 -12.84 2.80 -13.90
C ALA A 198 -14.36 2.52 -13.80
N ARG A 199 -15.14 2.94 -14.78
CA ARG A 199 -16.60 2.63 -14.83
C ARG A 199 -16.88 1.14 -14.87
N LYS A 200 -16.12 0.34 -15.62
CA LYS A 200 -16.25 -1.14 -15.62
C LYS A 200 -15.97 -1.75 -14.25
N MET A 201 -15.18 -1.07 -13.43
CA MET A 201 -14.85 -1.48 -12.06
C MET A 201 -15.79 -0.87 -11.00
N GLY A 202 -16.90 -0.25 -11.42
CA GLY A 202 -17.89 0.31 -10.50
C GLY A 202 -17.51 1.71 -9.96
N ILE A 203 -16.54 2.41 -10.56
CA ILE A 203 -16.17 3.76 -10.17
C ILE A 203 -16.71 4.75 -11.20
N ASP A 204 -17.71 5.53 -10.81
CA ASP A 204 -18.30 6.56 -11.63
C ASP A 204 -17.72 7.95 -11.34
N GLY A 205 -17.41 8.71 -12.39
CA GLY A 205 -16.95 10.10 -12.29
C GLY A 205 -15.51 10.28 -11.83
N HIS A 206 -14.79 9.20 -11.53
CA HIS A 206 -13.41 9.20 -11.07
C HIS A 206 -12.59 8.14 -11.79
N GLY A 207 -11.26 8.26 -11.70
CA GLY A 207 -10.34 7.24 -12.19
C GLY A 207 -10.15 6.10 -11.18
N TYR A 208 -9.41 5.08 -11.62
CA TYR A 208 -8.95 3.96 -10.80
C TYR A 208 -7.45 4.01 -10.65
N MET A 209 -6.98 3.88 -9.43
CA MET A 209 -5.56 3.79 -9.11
C MET A 209 -5.32 2.67 -8.10
N GLU A 210 -4.16 2.07 -8.18
CA GLU A 210 -3.62 1.18 -7.15
C GLU A 210 -2.33 1.76 -6.59
N PHE A 211 -2.19 1.76 -5.27
CA PHE A 211 -0.88 1.88 -4.67
C PHE A 211 -0.50 0.51 -4.10
N GLN A 212 0.72 0.08 -4.38
CA GLN A 212 1.12 -1.31 -4.26
C GLN A 212 2.41 -1.42 -3.47
N ALA A 213 2.45 -2.38 -2.54
CA ALA A 213 3.61 -2.74 -1.74
C ALA A 213 4.17 -4.11 -2.16
N GLY A 214 5.49 -4.25 -2.22
CA GLY A 214 6.12 -5.50 -2.62
C GLY A 214 7.41 -5.80 -1.87
N ILE A 215 7.78 -7.07 -1.80
CA ILE A 215 9.04 -7.48 -1.16
C ILE A 215 10.29 -7.09 -1.98
N LEU A 216 10.13 -6.85 -3.27
CA LEU A 216 11.18 -6.44 -4.21
C LEU A 216 10.86 -5.08 -4.83
N GLU A 217 11.86 -4.36 -5.32
CA GLU A 217 11.67 -3.01 -5.85
C GLU A 217 10.84 -2.96 -7.13
N THR A 218 10.87 -4.02 -7.91
CA THR A 218 10.10 -4.13 -9.15
C THR A 218 9.37 -5.47 -9.24
N GLN A 219 8.48 -5.60 -10.21
CA GLN A 219 7.78 -6.85 -10.52
C GLN A 219 8.53 -7.71 -11.56
N PHE A 220 9.82 -7.46 -11.77
CA PHE A 220 10.65 -8.19 -12.73
C PHE A 220 11.63 -9.15 -12.05
N GLU A 221 11.59 -9.22 -10.73
CA GLU A 221 12.49 -10.00 -9.91
C GLU A 221 11.72 -11.02 -9.08
N PHE A 222 12.39 -12.10 -8.69
CA PHE A 222 11.85 -13.11 -7.78
C PHE A 222 12.72 -13.21 -6.53
N HIS A 223 12.06 -13.27 -5.38
CA HIS A 223 12.69 -13.69 -4.15
C HIS A 223 12.82 -15.21 -4.15
N HIS A 224 13.95 -15.74 -3.69
CA HIS A 224 14.20 -17.18 -3.71
C HIS A 224 14.41 -17.71 -2.30
N LEU A 225 13.73 -18.82 -2.00
CA LEU A 225 13.90 -19.58 -0.77
C LEU A 225 14.60 -20.90 -1.06
N ASP A 226 15.64 -21.20 -0.30
CA ASP A 226 16.28 -22.50 -0.29
C ASP A 226 15.35 -23.56 0.34
N PRO A 227 15.62 -24.87 0.19
CA PRO A 227 14.84 -25.91 0.84
C PRO A 227 14.71 -25.69 2.34
N GLY A 228 13.48 -25.69 2.86
CA GLY A 228 13.17 -25.41 4.25
C GLY A 228 13.35 -23.95 4.67
N GLY A 229 13.64 -23.05 3.70
CA GLY A 229 13.76 -21.62 3.97
C GLY A 229 12.39 -20.95 4.12
N GLU A 230 12.39 -19.85 4.88
CA GLU A 230 11.20 -19.04 5.12
C GLU A 230 11.50 -17.55 4.93
N TYR A 231 10.44 -16.79 4.64
CA TYR A 231 10.47 -15.33 4.61
C TYR A 231 9.25 -14.78 5.33
N VAL A 232 9.48 -13.92 6.32
CA VAL A 232 8.41 -13.28 7.09
C VAL A 232 8.53 -11.79 6.97
N CYS A 233 7.42 -11.12 6.70
CA CYS A 233 7.35 -9.67 6.73
C CYS A 233 6.04 -9.19 7.33
N ASP A 234 6.11 -8.03 7.96
CA ASP A 234 4.97 -7.34 8.55
C ASP A 234 4.74 -6.03 7.79
N GLU A 235 3.49 -5.68 7.57
CA GLU A 235 3.06 -4.43 6.97
C GLU A 235 1.86 -3.86 7.71
N VAL A 236 1.74 -2.55 7.67
CA VAL A 236 0.64 -1.82 8.30
C VAL A 236 0.03 -0.84 7.31
N TRP A 237 -1.29 -0.77 7.30
CA TRP A 237 -2.07 0.17 6.51
C TRP A 237 -2.76 1.16 7.44
N PHE A 238 -2.43 2.44 7.27
CA PHE A 238 -2.92 3.53 8.12
C PHE A 238 -3.82 4.47 7.29
N PRO A 239 -5.16 4.42 7.46
CA PRO A 239 -6.07 5.31 6.77
C PRO A 239 -5.99 6.74 7.33
N LEU A 240 -6.13 7.72 6.45
CA LEU A 240 -6.06 9.14 6.75
C LEU A 240 -7.34 9.84 6.32
N HIS A 241 -7.87 10.71 7.17
CA HIS A 241 -9.00 11.58 6.87
C HIS A 241 -8.68 13.03 7.23
N ASP A 242 -9.12 13.96 6.35
CA ASP A 242 -9.03 15.40 6.60
C ASP A 242 -7.64 15.90 7.03
N PHE A 243 -6.58 15.20 6.57
CA PHE A 243 -5.25 15.39 7.10
C PHE A 243 -4.32 16.16 6.15
N GLY A 244 -4.27 15.82 4.89
CA GLY A 244 -3.37 16.40 3.88
C GLY A 244 -2.24 15.46 3.49
N ASN A 245 -1.30 15.99 2.70
CA ASN A 245 -0.14 15.24 2.25
C ASN A 245 0.82 14.97 3.43
N VAL A 246 1.05 13.70 3.69
CA VAL A 246 1.95 13.24 4.75
C VAL A 246 3.40 13.55 4.38
N SER A 247 4.14 14.13 5.30
CA SER A 247 5.59 14.35 5.21
C SER A 247 6.41 13.29 5.96
N HIS A 248 5.81 12.66 6.96
CA HIS A 248 6.41 11.55 7.70
C HIS A 248 5.32 10.66 8.31
N ALA A 249 5.57 9.35 8.37
CA ALA A 249 4.68 8.41 9.03
C ALA A 249 5.44 7.29 9.74
N THR A 250 4.87 6.84 10.85
CA THR A 250 5.22 5.64 11.60
C THR A 250 3.94 4.84 11.89
N GLU A 251 4.06 3.68 12.50
CA GLU A 251 2.88 2.92 12.94
C GLU A 251 2.04 3.66 14.00
N GLU A 252 2.58 4.68 14.63
CA GLU A 252 1.91 5.41 15.71
C GLU A 252 1.32 6.73 15.23
N PHE A 253 2.03 7.41 14.34
CA PHE A 253 1.71 8.78 13.96
C PHE A 253 1.91 9.03 12.46
N ALA A 254 1.11 9.93 11.93
CA ALA A 254 1.40 10.61 10.67
C ALA A 254 1.52 12.12 10.90
N LEU A 255 2.47 12.73 10.21
CA LEU A 255 2.79 14.14 10.30
C LEU A 255 2.64 14.80 8.92
N THR A 256 2.02 15.98 8.88
CA THR A 256 2.09 16.86 7.73
C THR A 256 2.66 18.23 8.11
N HIS A 257 3.46 18.79 7.22
CA HIS A 257 4.03 20.11 7.36
C HIS A 257 3.24 21.10 6.48
N GLU A 258 2.73 22.14 7.12
CA GLU A 258 2.09 23.29 6.47
C GLU A 258 2.89 24.55 6.77
N PRO A 259 2.80 25.63 5.97
CA PRO A 259 3.48 26.89 6.30
C PRO A 259 3.12 27.38 7.70
N GLY A 260 4.10 27.40 8.59
CA GLY A 260 3.93 27.86 9.97
C GLY A 260 3.23 26.88 10.92
N ALA A 261 2.95 25.65 10.50
CA ALA A 261 2.28 24.66 11.34
C ALA A 261 2.74 23.22 11.04
N LEU A 262 2.73 22.40 12.08
CA LEU A 262 2.80 20.95 11.98
C LEU A 262 1.47 20.36 12.43
N ARG A 263 0.91 19.46 11.65
CA ARG A 263 -0.28 18.70 12.03
C ARG A 263 0.15 17.26 12.30
N LEU A 264 -0.37 16.72 13.39
CA LEU A 264 -0.15 15.35 13.81
C LEU A 264 -1.47 14.62 13.89
N THR A 265 -1.53 13.40 13.39
CA THR A 265 -2.61 12.45 13.66
C THR A 265 -2.03 11.15 14.20
N SER A 266 -2.78 10.44 15.02
CA SER A 266 -2.34 9.19 15.63
C SER A 266 -3.13 8.00 15.14
N ALA A 267 -2.50 6.85 15.17
CA ALA A 267 -3.13 5.57 14.87
C ALA A 267 -4.00 5.06 16.03
N ARG A 268 -3.75 5.51 17.25
CA ARG A 268 -4.45 5.11 18.49
C ARG A 268 -4.58 6.29 19.44
N GLU A 269 -5.32 6.10 20.52
CA GLU A 269 -5.39 7.10 21.58
C GLU A 269 -4.09 7.21 22.35
N TRP A 270 -3.73 8.45 22.65
CA TRP A 270 -2.61 8.79 23.50
C TRP A 270 -3.04 9.84 24.55
N ALA A 271 -2.52 9.69 25.75
CA ALA A 271 -2.67 10.67 26.81
C ALA A 271 -1.30 11.20 27.21
N ASP A 272 -1.27 12.45 27.62
CA ASP A 272 -0.07 13.10 28.22
C ASP A 272 1.19 13.03 27.34
N LEU A 273 1.04 13.37 26.04
CA LEU A 273 2.18 13.48 25.13
C LEU A 273 2.90 14.82 25.31
N ASP A 274 4.22 14.77 25.33
CA ASP A 274 5.06 15.95 25.17
C ASP A 274 5.66 15.97 23.74
N ALA A 275 5.26 16.97 22.95
CA ALA A 275 5.76 17.16 21.61
C ALA A 275 6.82 18.27 21.60
N ALA A 276 8.01 17.93 21.12
CA ALA A 276 9.10 18.88 20.96
C ALA A 276 9.43 19.07 19.48
N VAL A 277 9.49 20.32 19.03
CA VAL A 277 9.95 20.68 17.69
C VAL A 277 11.29 21.40 17.83
N THR A 278 12.33 20.83 17.23
CA THR A 278 13.67 21.44 17.23
C THR A 278 13.93 22.10 15.89
N GLY A 279 14.17 23.40 15.90
CA GLY A 279 14.58 24.15 14.72
C GLY A 279 16.00 23.80 14.28
N THR A 280 16.34 24.13 13.04
CA THR A 280 17.70 23.92 12.49
C THR A 280 18.78 24.78 13.20
N ASP A 281 18.36 25.83 13.90
CA ASP A 281 19.16 26.66 14.74
C ASP A 281 19.35 26.12 16.18
N GLY A 282 18.77 24.96 16.48
CA GLY A 282 18.77 24.34 17.80
C GLY A 282 17.71 24.88 18.76
N ALA A 283 16.89 25.82 18.35
CA ALA A 283 15.78 26.29 19.17
C ALA A 283 14.75 25.18 19.32
N VAL A 284 14.25 24.96 20.54
CA VAL A 284 13.27 23.91 20.85
C VAL A 284 11.98 24.55 21.31
N ALA A 285 10.88 24.20 20.68
CA ALA A 285 9.53 24.51 21.11
C ALA A 285 8.86 23.25 21.65
N HIS A 286 8.31 23.32 22.85
CA HIS A 286 7.56 22.24 23.47
C HIS A 286 6.07 22.55 23.48
N THR A 287 5.26 21.52 23.30
CA THR A 287 3.83 21.60 23.53
C THR A 287 3.36 20.32 24.22
N ALA A 288 2.57 20.47 25.27
CA ALA A 288 1.90 19.35 25.93
C ALA A 288 0.58 19.07 25.20
N ILE A 289 0.35 17.80 24.87
CA ILE A 289 -0.89 17.32 24.30
C ILE A 289 -1.55 16.42 25.35
N THR A 290 -2.63 16.90 25.98
CA THR A 290 -3.31 16.16 27.05
C THR A 290 -4.05 14.92 26.54
N ALA A 291 -4.54 14.94 25.31
CA ALA A 291 -5.10 13.77 24.65
C ALA A 291 -4.97 13.94 23.13
N LEU A 292 -4.61 12.85 22.46
CA LEU A 292 -4.62 12.75 21.01
C LEU A 292 -5.47 11.53 20.63
N HIS A 293 -6.57 11.79 19.96
CA HIS A 293 -7.48 10.74 19.49
C HIS A 293 -7.18 10.40 18.04
N PRO A 294 -7.47 9.16 17.61
CA PRO A 294 -7.44 8.80 16.20
C PRO A 294 -8.38 9.71 15.41
N GLY A 295 -7.85 10.52 14.50
CA GLY A 295 -8.58 11.56 13.75
C GLY A 295 -9.48 11.03 12.64
#